data_f9b497291ea68a3ce896b6138e04f558
#
_entry.id   f9b497291ea68a3ce896b6138e04f558
#
_cell.length_a   1.000
_cell.length_b   1.000
_cell.length_c   1.000
_cell.angle_alpha   90.00
_cell.angle_beta   90.00
_cell.angle_gamma   90.00
#
_symmetry.space_group_name_H-M   'P 1'
#
loop_
_entity.id
_entity.type
_entity.pdbx_description
1 polymer ?
#
loop_
_entity_poly.entity_id
_entity_poly.type
_entity_poly.pdbx_seq_one_letter_code
_entity_poly.pdbx_strand_id
1 'polypeptide(L)'
;MAGSQKEFELLFKLKASLGGNFNSTFKSAINTNNQLRDSLKNVNSLQSKIDGYTKQSAAIDKNKERLAQLNAEHDRLQQELQQTGEPTEALRKKLEKNENQIQQTTAKIEEQEKQLNSYADELKAAGVNTDNLEEANGRLQKSYEKLQTSQQTLQK
;
A
#
# COMPACT_ATOMS: atom_id res chain seq x y z
N MET A 1 6.92 17.10 7.32
CA MET A 1 7.02 17.18 8.79
C MET A 1 5.69 16.93 9.53
N ALA A 2 4.54 17.06 8.92
CA ALA A 2 3.25 16.76 9.56
C ALA A 2 2.98 15.25 9.78
N GLY A 3 3.65 14.36 9.04
CA GLY A 3 3.49 12.90 9.20
C GLY A 3 4.02 12.36 10.51
N SER A 4 5.16 12.85 10.97
CA SER A 4 5.80 12.38 12.20
C SER A 4 5.00 12.73 13.46
N GLN A 5 4.29 13.85 13.44
CA GLN A 5 3.47 14.28 14.58
C GLN A 5 2.21 13.41 14.76
N LYS A 6 1.56 13.01 13.66
CA LYS A 6 0.37 12.15 13.70
C LYS A 6 0.72 10.68 13.97
N GLU A 7 1.85 10.20 13.45
CA GLU A 7 2.41 8.88 13.82
C GLU A 7 2.74 8.83 15.32
N PHE A 8 3.32 9.92 15.85
CA PHE A 8 3.63 10.04 17.27
C PHE A 8 2.35 10.12 18.10
N GLU A 9 1.31 10.78 17.60
CA GLU A 9 0.01 10.88 18.26
C GLU A 9 -0.72 9.52 18.28
N LEU A 10 -0.66 8.75 17.19
CA LEU A 10 -1.21 7.39 17.13
C LEU A 10 -0.46 6.46 18.09
N LEU A 11 0.89 6.50 18.08
CA LEU A 11 1.74 5.74 19.00
C LEU A 11 1.57 6.21 20.44
N PHE A 12 1.33 7.50 20.66
CA PHE A 12 1.09 8.08 21.99
C PHE A 12 -0.30 7.69 22.52
N LYS A 13 -1.34 7.70 21.67
CA LYS A 13 -2.66 7.18 22.04
C LYS A 13 -2.63 5.70 22.36
N LEU A 14 -1.89 4.91 21.57
CA LEU A 14 -1.64 3.51 21.87
C LEU A 14 -0.86 3.32 23.19
N LYS A 15 0.13 4.16 23.46
CA LYS A 15 0.95 4.11 24.65
C LYS A 15 0.20 4.63 25.90
N ALA A 16 -0.63 5.65 25.76
CA ALA A 16 -1.49 6.17 26.82
C ALA A 16 -2.59 5.18 27.19
N SER A 17 -3.14 4.47 26.22
CA SER A 17 -4.06 3.34 26.43
C SER A 17 -3.43 2.19 27.22
N LEU A 18 -2.12 2.00 27.09
CA LEU A 18 -1.34 0.97 27.82
C LEU A 18 -0.81 1.43 29.19
N GLY A 19 -0.70 2.76 29.41
CA GLY A 19 -0.12 3.34 30.62
C GLY A 19 -1.12 3.74 31.72
N GLY A 20 -2.41 3.52 31.49
CA GLY A 20 -3.45 3.78 32.48
C GLY A 20 -3.36 2.80 33.65
N ASN A 21 -3.38 3.33 34.89
CA ASN A 21 -3.30 2.57 36.12
C ASN A 21 -4.25 1.36 36.11
N PHE A 22 -3.65 0.17 36.10
CA PHE A 22 -4.34 -1.13 36.16
C PHE A 22 -5.01 -1.46 37.50
N ASN A 23 -4.94 -0.54 38.46
CA ASN A 23 -5.34 -0.80 39.86
C ASN A 23 -6.76 -0.35 40.22
N SER A 24 -7.63 -0.10 39.24
CA SER A 24 -9.00 0.28 39.58
C SER A 24 -10.00 -0.72 38.99
N THR A 25 -11.00 -1.00 39.78
CA THR A 25 -12.24 -1.75 39.55
C THR A 25 -12.44 -2.50 38.20
N PHE A 26 -13.05 -3.67 38.24
CA PHE A 26 -13.41 -4.56 37.14
C PHE A 26 -14.00 -3.85 35.88
N LYS A 27 -14.70 -2.72 36.03
CA LYS A 27 -15.18 -1.89 34.93
C LYS A 27 -14.04 -1.23 34.15
N SER A 28 -13.00 -0.78 34.80
CA SER A 28 -11.82 -0.20 34.15
C SER A 28 -11.05 -1.27 33.36
N ALA A 29 -10.94 -2.48 33.89
CA ALA A 29 -10.30 -3.60 33.19
C ALA A 29 -11.05 -4.00 31.91
N ILE A 30 -12.38 -4.03 31.94
CA ILE A 30 -13.19 -4.31 30.74
C ILE A 30 -13.05 -3.20 29.70
N ASN A 31 -13.08 -1.94 30.10
CA ASN A 31 -12.90 -0.80 29.20
C ASN A 31 -11.50 -0.82 28.58
N THR A 32 -10.47 -1.10 29.34
CA THR A 32 -9.09 -1.21 28.85
C THR A 32 -8.94 -2.37 27.87
N ASN A 33 -9.58 -3.52 28.12
CA ASN A 33 -9.55 -4.66 27.21
C ASN A 33 -10.27 -4.34 25.88
N ASN A 34 -11.39 -3.64 25.92
CA ASN A 34 -12.09 -3.20 24.73
C ASN A 34 -11.25 -2.19 23.93
N GLN A 35 -10.63 -1.22 24.58
CA GLN A 35 -9.71 -0.26 23.95
C GLN A 35 -8.50 -0.96 23.32
N LEU A 36 -7.92 -1.96 23.98
CA LEU A 36 -6.84 -2.77 23.43
C LEU A 36 -7.28 -3.55 22.18
N ARG A 37 -8.47 -4.14 22.22
CA ARG A 37 -9.04 -4.85 21.07
C ARG A 37 -9.24 -3.93 19.87
N ASP A 38 -9.78 -2.72 20.09
CA ASP A 38 -10.00 -1.73 19.05
C ASP A 38 -8.65 -1.22 18.52
N SER A 39 -7.66 -1.02 19.38
CA SER A 39 -6.30 -0.65 18.98
C SER A 39 -5.62 -1.74 18.14
N LEU A 40 -5.79 -3.01 18.50
CA LEU A 40 -5.29 -4.14 17.69
C LEU A 40 -5.95 -4.21 16.32
N LYS A 41 -7.27 -4.00 16.24
CA LYS A 41 -7.97 -3.93 14.95
C LYS A 41 -7.46 -2.79 14.09
N ASN A 42 -7.21 -1.62 14.67
CA ASN A 42 -6.68 -0.47 13.96
C ASN A 42 -5.26 -0.73 13.43
N VAL A 43 -4.39 -1.33 14.23
CA VAL A 43 -3.03 -1.71 13.81
C VAL A 43 -3.09 -2.72 12.66
N ASN A 44 -3.93 -3.74 12.76
CA ASN A 44 -4.11 -4.73 11.70
C ASN A 44 -4.66 -4.11 10.40
N SER A 45 -5.60 -3.18 10.52
CA SER A 45 -6.15 -2.44 9.36
C SER A 45 -5.07 -1.60 8.67
N LEU A 46 -4.25 -0.89 9.44
CA LEU A 46 -3.13 -0.10 8.90
C LEU A 46 -2.07 -0.99 8.24
N GLN A 47 -1.74 -2.13 8.85
CA GLN A 47 -0.82 -3.10 8.28
C GLN A 47 -1.32 -3.61 6.92
N SER A 48 -2.59 -3.97 6.83
CA SER A 48 -3.22 -4.41 5.59
C SER A 48 -3.19 -3.34 4.50
N LYS A 49 -3.38 -2.06 4.85
CA LYS A 49 -3.29 -0.93 3.93
C LYS A 49 -1.88 -0.67 3.44
N ILE A 50 -0.88 -0.79 4.33
CA ILE A 50 0.55 -0.70 3.97
C ILE A 50 0.91 -1.81 2.98
N ASP A 51 0.50 -3.03 3.24
CA ASP A 51 0.73 -4.17 2.36
C ASP A 51 0.05 -3.95 0.99
N GLY A 52 -1.17 -3.44 0.99
CA GLY A 52 -1.91 -3.06 -0.22
C GLY A 52 -1.18 -2.01 -1.04
N TYR A 53 -0.71 -0.94 -0.39
CA TYR A 53 0.07 0.12 -1.03
C TYR A 53 1.36 -0.42 -1.65
N THR A 54 2.13 -1.21 -0.89
CA THR A 54 3.40 -1.77 -1.34
C THR A 54 3.21 -2.71 -2.54
N LYS A 55 2.21 -3.59 -2.49
CA LYS A 55 1.89 -4.49 -3.60
C LYS A 55 1.44 -3.73 -4.85
N GLN A 56 0.62 -2.70 -4.67
CA GLN A 56 0.13 -1.88 -5.78
C GLN A 56 1.26 -1.07 -6.43
N SER A 57 2.14 -0.48 -5.63
CA SER A 57 3.33 0.23 -6.13
C SER A 57 4.22 -0.70 -6.95
N ALA A 58 4.54 -1.88 -6.45
CA ALA A 58 5.34 -2.87 -7.18
C ALA A 58 4.67 -3.34 -8.47
N ALA A 59 3.34 -3.49 -8.47
CA ALA A 59 2.58 -3.85 -9.67
C ALA A 59 2.60 -2.76 -10.73
N ILE A 60 2.55 -1.49 -10.31
CA ILE A 60 2.68 -0.32 -11.20
C ILE A 60 4.06 -0.30 -11.85
N ASP A 61 5.12 -0.45 -11.07
CA ASP A 61 6.50 -0.44 -11.58
C ASP A 61 6.70 -1.54 -12.62
N LYS A 62 6.22 -2.75 -12.35
CA LYS A 62 6.26 -3.86 -13.30
C LYS A 62 5.47 -3.58 -14.58
N ASN A 63 4.30 -2.94 -14.48
CA ASN A 63 3.51 -2.59 -15.66
C ASN A 63 4.14 -1.42 -16.43
N LYS A 64 4.78 -0.46 -15.78
CA LYS A 64 5.55 0.62 -16.43
C LYS A 64 6.76 0.06 -17.21
N GLU A 65 7.46 -0.91 -16.62
CA GLU A 65 8.54 -1.62 -17.31
C GLU A 65 8.02 -2.36 -18.55
N ARG A 66 6.90 -3.08 -18.42
CA ARG A 66 6.25 -3.74 -19.56
C ARG A 66 5.82 -2.76 -20.64
N LEU A 67 5.27 -1.60 -20.25
CA LEU A 67 4.88 -0.54 -21.20
C LEU A 67 6.09 -0.02 -21.97
N ALA A 68 7.22 0.18 -21.31
CA ALA A 68 8.47 0.59 -21.94
C ALA A 68 8.93 -0.44 -22.99
N GLN A 69 8.85 -1.74 -22.68
CA GLN A 69 9.17 -2.82 -23.62
C GLN A 69 8.22 -2.84 -24.81
N LEU A 70 6.92 -2.66 -24.58
CA LEU A 70 5.92 -2.60 -25.66
C LEU A 70 6.12 -1.40 -26.59
N ASN A 71 6.49 -0.25 -26.05
CA ASN A 71 6.82 0.94 -26.84
C ASN A 71 8.08 0.72 -27.67
N ALA A 72 9.12 0.12 -27.11
CA ALA A 72 10.33 -0.23 -27.85
C ALA A 72 10.04 -1.25 -28.99
N GLU A 73 9.16 -2.21 -28.75
CA GLU A 73 8.71 -3.13 -29.79
C GLU A 73 7.88 -2.42 -30.88
N HIS A 74 7.03 -1.48 -30.48
CA HIS A 74 6.26 -0.64 -31.41
C HIS A 74 7.18 0.12 -32.36
N ASP A 75 8.20 0.80 -31.81
CA ASP A 75 9.16 1.55 -32.61
C ASP A 75 9.92 0.66 -33.59
N ARG A 76 10.31 -0.54 -33.17
CA ARG A 76 10.95 -1.53 -34.03
C ARG A 76 10.02 -1.99 -35.16
N LEU A 77 8.77 -2.28 -34.88
CA LEU A 77 7.76 -2.67 -35.87
C LEU A 77 7.49 -1.54 -36.87
N GLN A 78 7.48 -0.30 -36.41
CA GLN A 78 7.35 0.89 -37.26
C GLN A 78 8.56 1.05 -38.20
N GLN A 79 9.76 0.83 -37.70
CA GLN A 79 10.98 0.84 -38.54
C GLN A 79 10.95 -0.25 -39.59
N GLU A 80 10.53 -1.47 -39.23
CA GLU A 80 10.36 -2.59 -40.16
C GLU A 80 9.37 -2.24 -41.24
N LEU A 81 8.25 -1.58 -40.91
CA LEU A 81 7.25 -1.12 -41.83
C LEU A 81 7.82 -0.11 -42.85
N GLN A 82 8.65 0.84 -42.39
CA GLN A 82 9.30 1.82 -43.27
C GLN A 82 10.31 1.21 -44.24
N GLN A 83 11.01 0.14 -43.79
CA GLN A 83 12.03 -0.52 -44.60
C GLN A 83 11.43 -1.45 -45.69
N THR A 84 10.27 -2.03 -45.44
CA THR A 84 9.62 -2.99 -46.35
C THR A 84 8.81 -2.33 -47.47
N GLY A 85 8.53 -1.01 -47.37
CA GLY A 85 7.81 -0.23 -48.39
C GLY A 85 6.32 -0.54 -48.49
N GLU A 86 5.90 -1.80 -48.37
CA GLU A 86 4.50 -2.21 -48.28
C GLU A 86 4.29 -3.09 -47.02
N PRO A 87 3.31 -2.75 -46.18
CA PRO A 87 3.06 -3.52 -44.96
C PRO A 87 2.43 -4.87 -45.32
N THR A 88 3.13 -5.94 -44.95
CA THR A 88 2.55 -7.29 -44.99
C THR A 88 1.39 -7.40 -44.02
N GLU A 89 0.40 -8.26 -44.28
CA GLU A 89 -0.71 -8.50 -43.38
C GLU A 89 -0.22 -8.99 -42.00
N ALA A 90 0.86 -9.77 -41.95
CA ALA A 90 1.49 -10.25 -40.74
C ALA A 90 2.06 -9.09 -39.91
N LEU A 91 2.67 -8.09 -40.53
CA LEU A 91 3.22 -6.92 -39.85
C LEU A 91 2.11 -6.00 -39.33
N ARG A 92 1.03 -5.82 -40.09
CA ARG A 92 -0.15 -5.09 -39.61
C ARG A 92 -0.78 -5.72 -38.38
N LYS A 93 -0.96 -7.04 -38.38
CA LYS A 93 -1.48 -7.79 -37.19
C LYS A 93 -0.57 -7.67 -35.97
N LYS A 94 0.74 -7.67 -36.18
CA LYS A 94 1.70 -7.46 -35.06
C LYS A 94 1.58 -6.06 -34.49
N LEU A 95 1.49 -5.02 -35.33
CA LEU A 95 1.30 -3.64 -34.90
C LEU A 95 -0.02 -3.47 -34.14
N GLU A 96 -1.12 -3.93 -34.69
CA GLU A 96 -2.44 -3.86 -34.06
C GLU A 96 -2.43 -4.55 -32.68
N LYS A 97 -1.85 -5.75 -32.59
CA LYS A 97 -1.72 -6.47 -31.32
C LYS A 97 -0.88 -5.69 -30.31
N ASN A 98 0.24 -5.12 -30.76
CA ASN A 98 1.13 -4.34 -29.90
C ASN A 98 0.43 -3.05 -29.42
N GLU A 99 -0.26 -2.32 -30.27
CA GLU A 99 -1.03 -1.13 -29.92
C GLU A 99 -2.14 -1.45 -28.90
N ASN A 100 -2.87 -2.54 -29.09
CA ASN A 100 -3.88 -3.00 -28.15
C ASN A 100 -3.26 -3.32 -26.78
N GLN A 101 -2.10 -3.96 -26.75
CA GLN A 101 -1.40 -4.24 -25.49
C GLN A 101 -0.90 -2.96 -24.81
N ILE A 102 -0.42 -1.98 -25.56
CA ILE A 102 -0.05 -0.66 -25.04
C ILE A 102 -1.26 0.01 -24.39
N GLN A 103 -2.39 0.08 -25.09
CA GLN A 103 -3.61 0.68 -24.56
C GLN A 103 -4.10 -0.01 -23.28
N GLN A 104 -4.14 -1.35 -23.26
CA GLN A 104 -4.56 -2.12 -22.10
C GLN A 104 -3.61 -1.93 -20.91
N THR A 105 -2.30 -1.90 -21.16
CA THR A 105 -1.30 -1.71 -20.11
C THR A 105 -1.36 -0.31 -19.55
N THR A 106 -1.55 0.71 -20.41
CA THR A 106 -1.72 2.11 -19.97
C THR A 106 -2.97 2.27 -19.11
N ALA A 107 -4.13 1.76 -19.56
CA ALA A 107 -5.36 1.82 -18.79
C ALA A 107 -5.24 1.10 -17.43
N LYS A 108 -4.53 -0.02 -17.41
CA LYS A 108 -4.26 -0.74 -16.16
C LYS A 108 -3.37 0.04 -15.20
N ILE A 109 -2.35 0.73 -15.70
CA ILE A 109 -1.49 1.60 -14.89
C ILE A 109 -2.32 2.74 -14.29
N GLU A 110 -3.14 3.42 -15.10
CA GLU A 110 -4.00 4.52 -14.64
C GLU A 110 -4.96 4.08 -13.53
N GLU A 111 -5.58 2.92 -13.66
CA GLU A 111 -6.46 2.37 -12.64
C GLU A 111 -5.68 2.01 -11.36
N GLN A 112 -4.51 1.41 -11.51
CA GLN A 112 -3.64 1.08 -10.38
C GLN A 112 -3.12 2.32 -9.67
N GLU A 113 -2.79 3.40 -10.39
CA GLU A 113 -2.38 4.68 -9.80
C GLU A 113 -3.52 5.34 -9.01
N LYS A 114 -4.77 5.26 -9.48
CA LYS A 114 -5.94 5.71 -8.72
C LYS A 114 -6.08 4.94 -7.41
N GLN A 115 -5.95 3.62 -7.45
CA GLN A 115 -6.01 2.77 -6.26
C GLN A 115 -4.84 3.06 -5.31
N LEU A 116 -3.63 3.26 -5.82
CA LEU A 116 -2.46 3.62 -5.03
C LEU A 116 -2.67 4.95 -4.30
N ASN A 117 -3.20 5.96 -5.00
CA ASN A 117 -3.52 7.26 -4.41
C ASN A 117 -4.57 7.13 -3.31
N SER A 118 -5.60 6.29 -3.50
CA SER A 118 -6.59 6.00 -2.47
C SER A 118 -5.95 5.38 -1.22
N TYR A 119 -5.08 4.40 -1.37
CA TYR A 119 -4.31 3.85 -0.25
C TYR A 119 -3.41 4.89 0.42
N ALA A 120 -2.73 5.72 -0.37
CA ALA A 120 -1.88 6.79 0.15
C ALA A 120 -2.68 7.81 0.98
N ASP A 121 -3.85 8.21 0.51
CA ASP A 121 -4.73 9.14 1.21
C ASP A 121 -5.26 8.54 2.52
N GLU A 122 -5.66 7.28 2.50
CA GLU A 122 -6.10 6.57 3.71
C GLU A 122 -4.96 6.41 4.73
N LEU A 123 -3.75 6.07 4.29
CA LEU A 123 -2.57 5.97 5.15
C LEU A 123 -2.18 7.33 5.72
N LYS A 124 -2.20 8.37 4.90
CA LYS A 124 -1.92 9.75 5.33
C LYS A 124 -2.95 10.24 6.34
N ALA A 125 -4.24 9.95 6.13
CA ALA A 125 -5.31 10.28 7.08
C ALA A 125 -5.12 9.55 8.42
N ALA A 126 -4.55 8.35 8.40
CA ALA A 126 -4.19 7.58 9.60
C ALA A 126 -2.85 8.00 10.23
N GLY A 127 -2.12 8.96 9.64
CA GLY A 127 -0.85 9.46 10.14
C GLY A 127 0.37 8.61 9.74
N VAL A 128 0.22 7.74 8.75
CA VAL A 128 1.32 6.91 8.21
C VAL A 128 2.03 7.67 7.09
N ASN A 129 3.36 7.78 7.18
CA ASN A 129 4.17 8.37 6.12
C ASN A 129 4.44 7.33 5.03
N THR A 130 3.95 7.57 3.81
CA THR A 130 4.16 6.69 2.66
C THR A 130 5.57 6.76 2.07
N ASP A 131 6.35 7.79 2.41
CA ASP A 131 7.73 7.94 1.95
C ASP A 131 8.72 7.01 2.69
N ASN A 132 8.33 6.52 3.86
CA ASN A 132 9.13 5.59 4.67
C ASN A 132 8.25 4.49 5.27
N LEU A 133 7.70 3.64 4.42
CA LEU A 133 6.79 2.55 4.82
C LEU A 133 7.48 1.45 5.61
N GLU A 134 8.77 1.21 5.40
CA GLU A 134 9.53 0.20 6.14
C GLU A 134 9.62 0.58 7.62
N GLU A 135 9.91 1.84 7.92
CA GLU A 135 9.95 2.34 9.28
C GLU A 135 8.55 2.33 9.92
N ALA A 136 7.53 2.78 9.18
CA ALA A 136 6.14 2.77 9.65
C ALA A 136 5.67 1.35 9.95
N ASN A 137 6.00 0.40 9.10
CA ASN A 137 5.68 -1.02 9.26
C ASN A 137 6.37 -1.62 10.50
N GLY A 138 7.65 -1.33 10.69
CA GLY A 138 8.41 -1.77 11.87
C GLY A 138 7.85 -1.21 13.20
N ARG A 139 7.39 0.03 13.19
CA ARG A 139 6.74 0.66 14.36
C ARG A 139 5.38 0.03 14.66
N LEU A 140 4.57 -0.24 13.63
CA LEU A 140 3.28 -0.90 13.79
C LEU A 140 3.43 -2.33 14.31
N GLN A 141 4.42 -3.08 13.83
CA GLN A 141 4.69 -4.43 14.30
C GLN A 141 5.07 -4.44 15.78
N LYS A 142 5.96 -3.55 16.21
CA LYS A 142 6.33 -3.40 17.62
C LYS A 142 5.15 -3.01 18.51
N SER A 143 4.25 -2.15 17.98
CA SER A 143 3.03 -1.75 18.70
C SER A 143 2.07 -2.93 18.83
N TYR A 144 1.92 -3.73 17.78
CA TYR A 144 1.10 -4.95 17.79
C TYR A 144 1.60 -5.96 18.84
N GLU A 145 2.89 -6.24 18.86
CA GLU A 145 3.50 -7.17 19.83
C GLU A 145 3.28 -6.71 21.28
N LYS A 146 3.44 -5.41 21.54
CA LYS A 146 3.18 -4.83 22.88
C LYS A 146 1.71 -4.94 23.27
N LEU A 147 0.79 -4.65 22.35
CA LEU A 147 -0.64 -4.76 22.59
C LEU A 147 -1.05 -6.21 22.86
N GLN A 148 -0.50 -7.14 22.10
CA GLN A 148 -0.77 -8.57 22.27
C GLN A 148 -0.25 -9.08 23.63
N THR A 149 0.93 -8.67 24.05
CA THR A 149 1.50 -9.02 25.37
C THR A 149 0.63 -8.44 26.49
N SER A 150 0.18 -7.19 26.37
CA SER A 150 -0.70 -6.56 27.35
C SER A 150 -2.05 -7.25 27.46
N GLN A 151 -2.62 -7.70 26.32
CA GLN A 151 -3.87 -8.45 26.30
C GLN A 151 -3.73 -9.80 27.03
N GLN A 152 -2.62 -10.51 26.83
CA GLN A 152 -2.36 -11.78 27.52
C GLN A 152 -2.20 -11.59 29.02
N THR A 153 -1.60 -10.48 29.45
CA THR A 153 -1.43 -10.17 30.89
C THR A 153 -2.75 -9.85 31.59
N LEU A 154 -3.72 -9.27 30.85
CA LEU A 154 -5.05 -8.95 31.38
C LEU A 154 -5.98 -10.18 31.50
N GLN A 155 -5.66 -11.28 30.80
CA GLN A 155 -6.46 -12.52 30.83
C GLN A 155 -6.03 -13.48 31.94
N LYS A 156 -4.94 -13.18 32.66
CA LYS A 156 -4.46 -13.92 33.84
C LYS A 156 -4.96 -13.29 35.14
#